data_9b6b2b224b1d8854bb4293d15e108dd9
#
_entry.id   9b6b2b224b1d8854bb4293d15e108dd9
#
_cell.length_a   1.000
_cell.length_b   1.000
_cell.length_c   1.000
_cell.angle_alpha   90.00
_cell.angle_beta   90.00
_cell.angle_gamma   90.00
#
_symmetry.space_group_name_H-M   'P 1'
#
loop_
_entity.id
_entity.type
_entity.pdbx_description
1 polymer ?
#
loop_
_entity_poly.entity_id
_entity_poly.type
_entity_poly.pdbx_seq_one_letter_code
_entity_poly.pdbx_strand_id
1 'polypeptide(L)'
;GGIYELYNTGSGATSRMVKNYETIDSADPEIMCSIMNDIKALAPSNHYGLVIGCHGNGWVRKELNLRDMNNYGSDWSKYSTMSSDRRESAEEHQGLWDKYYQPGDWKTRVVGYDVNRWMDIPELAVGIRALQPDFVLFDACSMANIEALWDLRGTTRYVIASAAEVMLAGFPYRPITALLFADWNDLSAVCEKYVSTYLADRKMPHATVALVDMNQLDGVGEAVSKVLSSSRKVEWEWLNDVDTLQYYEGLANHVFYDLGDCMARVATDSIALAEFERAMDSAVIWEGHTPTGYSDYNHKEFTIKRSSGLSIYISREKFPKFAEEYAETQWAKDVGIVESN
;
A
#
# COMPACT_ATOMS: atom_id res chain seq x y z
N GLY A 1 20.70 -15.14 -0.80
CA GLY A 1 19.30 -15.36 -1.15
C GLY A 1 19.07 -16.61 -1.97
N GLY A 2 17.82 -17.01 -2.20
CA GLY A 2 17.54 -18.19 -3.00
C GLY A 2 16.07 -18.36 -3.37
N ILE A 3 15.83 -19.13 -4.42
CA ILE A 3 14.50 -19.59 -4.79
C ILE A 3 14.25 -20.93 -4.10
N TYR A 4 13.12 -21.03 -3.42
CA TYR A 4 12.69 -22.24 -2.74
C TYR A 4 11.39 -22.76 -3.35
N GLU A 5 11.34 -24.04 -3.65
CA GLU A 5 10.10 -24.73 -3.96
C GLU A 5 9.46 -25.23 -2.67
N LEU A 6 8.18 -24.94 -2.48
CA LEU A 6 7.35 -25.52 -1.42
C LEU A 6 6.56 -26.68 -2.01
N TYR A 7 6.57 -27.82 -1.33
CA TYR A 7 5.83 -29.00 -1.80
C TYR A 7 5.30 -29.83 -0.63
N ASN A 8 4.29 -30.65 -0.91
CA ASN A 8 3.69 -31.54 0.09
C ASN A 8 4.26 -32.94 -0.05
N THR A 9 4.75 -33.51 1.05
CA THR A 9 5.30 -34.87 1.13
C THR A 9 4.27 -35.92 1.54
N GLY A 10 3.00 -35.55 1.76
CA GLY A 10 1.98 -36.42 2.38
C GLY A 10 2.04 -36.43 3.90
N SER A 11 3.16 -36.09 4.51
CA SER A 11 3.32 -35.89 5.97
C SER A 11 3.31 -34.40 6.38
N GLY A 12 3.23 -33.49 5.42
CA GLY A 12 3.21 -32.04 5.62
C GLY A 12 3.95 -31.26 4.53
N ALA A 13 3.84 -29.95 4.60
CA ALA A 13 4.56 -29.05 3.71
C ALA A 13 6.05 -29.02 4.08
N THR A 14 6.90 -29.02 3.06
CA THR A 14 8.35 -28.85 3.19
C THR A 14 8.87 -27.96 2.08
N SER A 15 10.13 -27.57 2.16
CA SER A 15 10.77 -26.73 1.15
C SER A 15 12.12 -27.29 0.74
N ARG A 16 12.52 -27.01 -0.52
CA ARG A 16 13.89 -27.21 -0.98
C ARG A 16 14.38 -26.00 -1.74
N MET A 17 15.64 -25.67 -1.58
CA MET A 17 16.28 -24.64 -2.39
C MET A 17 16.48 -25.17 -3.81
N VAL A 18 15.95 -24.48 -4.81
CA VAL A 18 16.08 -24.85 -6.22
C VAL A 18 17.09 -23.98 -6.96
N LYS A 19 17.35 -22.78 -6.44
CA LYS A 19 18.40 -21.87 -6.92
C LYS A 19 18.98 -21.09 -5.77
N ASN A 20 20.31 -21.00 -5.71
CA ASN A 20 21.03 -20.19 -4.73
C ASN A 20 21.64 -18.96 -5.41
N TYR A 21 21.54 -17.83 -4.75
CA TYR A 21 22.23 -16.59 -5.09
C TYR A 21 23.21 -16.26 -3.95
N GLU A 22 24.50 -16.20 -4.24
CA GLU A 22 25.51 -15.98 -3.19
C GLU A 22 25.32 -14.61 -2.52
N THR A 23 25.25 -13.55 -3.31
CA THR A 23 25.00 -12.18 -2.83
C THR A 23 24.15 -11.48 -3.88
N ILE A 24 22.96 -11.06 -3.49
CA ILE A 24 22.07 -10.28 -4.35
C ILE A 24 21.42 -9.17 -3.51
N ASP A 25 21.10 -8.08 -4.17
CA ASP A 25 20.25 -7.01 -3.69
C ASP A 25 18.85 -7.21 -4.32
N SER A 26 17.91 -7.74 -3.56
CA SER A 26 16.56 -8.00 -4.06
C SER A 26 15.74 -6.71 -4.28
N ALA A 27 16.23 -5.58 -3.78
CA ALA A 27 15.70 -4.25 -4.06
C ALA A 27 16.28 -3.62 -5.34
N ASP A 28 17.11 -4.33 -6.09
CA ASP A 28 17.56 -3.92 -7.41
C ASP A 28 16.57 -4.41 -8.48
N PRO A 29 15.98 -3.53 -9.32
CA PRO A 29 14.96 -3.89 -10.30
C PRO A 29 15.49 -4.87 -11.38
N GLU A 30 16.76 -4.79 -11.75
CA GLU A 30 17.34 -5.71 -12.74
C GLU A 30 17.56 -7.11 -12.13
N ILE A 31 17.99 -7.16 -10.89
CA ILE A 31 18.13 -8.41 -10.14
C ILE A 31 16.74 -9.03 -9.93
N MET A 32 15.76 -8.25 -9.52
CA MET A 32 14.37 -8.72 -9.36
C MET A 32 13.84 -9.27 -10.71
N CYS A 33 14.03 -8.57 -11.81
CA CYS A 33 13.67 -9.02 -13.15
C CYS A 33 14.34 -10.37 -13.49
N SER A 34 15.62 -10.53 -13.16
CA SER A 34 16.35 -11.79 -13.34
C SER A 34 15.75 -12.92 -12.51
N ILE A 35 15.39 -12.65 -11.24
CA ILE A 35 14.72 -13.62 -10.36
C ILE A 35 13.38 -14.06 -10.95
N MET A 36 12.57 -13.12 -11.46
CA MET A 36 11.28 -13.42 -12.09
C MET A 36 11.44 -14.30 -13.34
N ASN A 37 12.47 -14.06 -14.16
CA ASN A 37 12.81 -14.92 -15.29
C ASN A 37 13.24 -16.33 -14.84
N ASP A 38 14.03 -16.42 -13.78
CA ASP A 38 14.43 -17.70 -13.20
C ASP A 38 13.23 -18.49 -12.68
N ILE A 39 12.26 -17.82 -12.03
CA ILE A 39 11.01 -18.44 -11.57
C ILE A 39 10.24 -19.02 -12.76
N LYS A 40 10.08 -18.26 -13.85
CA LYS A 40 9.42 -18.75 -15.07
C LYS A 40 10.12 -19.96 -15.67
N ALA A 41 11.45 -19.99 -15.65
CA ALA A 41 12.22 -21.12 -16.16
C ALA A 41 12.11 -22.37 -15.28
N LEU A 42 12.08 -22.15 -13.94
CA LEU A 42 12.01 -23.26 -12.96
C LEU A 42 10.59 -23.82 -12.79
N ALA A 43 9.58 -22.97 -12.93
CA ALA A 43 8.16 -23.31 -12.75
C ALA A 43 7.31 -22.75 -13.91
N PRO A 44 7.44 -23.30 -15.14
CA PRO A 44 6.67 -22.81 -16.29
C PRO A 44 5.18 -22.96 -16.04
N SER A 45 4.44 -21.85 -16.22
CA SER A 45 2.98 -21.81 -16.08
C SER A 45 2.38 -20.79 -17.06
N ASN A 46 1.11 -20.94 -17.34
CA ASN A 46 0.34 -19.92 -18.07
C ASN A 46 -0.18 -18.81 -17.15
N HIS A 47 -0.20 -19.06 -15.85
CA HIS A 47 -0.73 -18.17 -14.84
C HIS A 47 0.23 -18.06 -13.66
N TYR A 48 0.45 -16.84 -13.19
CA TYR A 48 1.28 -16.56 -12.02
C TYR A 48 0.54 -15.61 -11.08
N GLY A 49 0.53 -15.95 -9.80
CA GLY A 49 0.21 -15.01 -8.74
C GLY A 49 1.50 -14.59 -8.03
N LEU A 50 1.64 -13.32 -7.72
CA LEU A 50 2.79 -12.81 -6.98
C LEU A 50 2.34 -12.26 -5.63
N VAL A 51 2.94 -12.72 -4.56
CA VAL A 51 2.77 -12.16 -3.21
C VAL A 51 4.04 -11.42 -2.83
N ILE A 52 3.92 -10.16 -2.47
CA ILE A 52 5.02 -9.31 -2.02
C ILE A 52 4.82 -9.00 -0.54
N GLY A 53 5.60 -9.63 0.32
CA GLY A 53 5.60 -9.40 1.77
C GLY A 53 6.79 -8.53 2.16
N CYS A 54 6.53 -7.27 2.52
CA CYS A 54 7.56 -6.30 2.89
C CYS A 54 6.95 -5.07 3.58
N HIS A 55 7.78 -4.08 3.91
CA HIS A 55 7.27 -2.74 4.23
C HIS A 55 6.72 -2.08 2.96
N GLY A 56 5.63 -1.33 3.10
CA GLY A 56 5.02 -0.52 2.04
C GLY A 56 4.75 0.90 2.54
N ASN A 57 4.78 1.85 1.62
CA ASN A 57 4.60 3.27 1.92
C ASN A 57 3.85 4.03 0.81
N GLY A 58 3.06 3.32 0.02
CA GLY A 58 2.37 3.89 -1.13
C GLY A 58 3.35 4.55 -2.09
N TRP A 59 3.02 5.74 -2.55
CA TRP A 59 3.81 6.55 -3.47
C TRP A 59 5.05 7.20 -2.85
N VAL A 60 5.16 7.22 -1.51
CA VAL A 60 6.18 8.01 -0.81
C VAL A 60 7.57 7.46 -1.12
N ARG A 61 8.35 8.26 -1.82
CA ARG A 61 9.68 7.91 -2.34
C ARG A 61 10.71 7.77 -1.24
N LYS A 62 11.78 7.07 -1.56
CA LYS A 62 12.90 6.77 -0.63
C LYS A 62 13.60 8.01 -0.05
N GLU A 63 13.52 9.14 -0.73
CA GLU A 63 14.10 10.42 -0.29
C GLU A 63 13.25 11.14 0.76
N LEU A 64 11.97 10.72 0.91
CA LEU A 64 11.02 11.32 1.85
C LEU A 64 10.95 10.54 3.16
N ASN A 65 10.76 11.23 4.26
CA ASN A 65 10.55 10.63 5.58
C ASN A 65 9.18 11.01 6.12
N LEU A 66 8.26 10.05 6.21
CA LEU A 66 6.91 10.28 6.75
C LEU A 66 6.92 10.77 8.21
N ARG A 67 7.96 10.48 8.98
CA ARG A 67 8.08 11.03 10.33
C ARG A 67 8.22 12.55 10.35
N ASP A 68 8.69 13.15 9.27
CA ASP A 68 8.74 14.61 9.14
C ASP A 68 7.34 15.21 9.16
N MET A 69 6.32 14.47 8.72
CA MET A 69 4.92 14.86 8.78
C MET A 69 4.36 14.91 10.21
N ASN A 70 4.94 14.16 11.15
CA ASN A 70 4.61 14.26 12.56
C ASN A 70 5.23 15.49 13.24
N ASN A 71 6.30 16.01 12.69
CA ASN A 71 7.20 16.92 13.39
C ASN A 71 7.05 18.37 12.98
N TYR A 72 6.28 18.65 11.94
CA TYR A 72 6.09 20.00 11.44
C TYR A 72 5.24 20.82 12.43
N GLY A 73 5.91 21.61 13.27
CA GLY A 73 5.29 22.50 14.27
C GLY A 73 5.42 22.06 15.72
N SER A 74 6.06 20.95 16.04
CA SER A 74 6.34 20.55 17.41
C SER A 74 7.80 20.82 17.82
N ASP A 75 7.96 21.48 18.95
CA ASP A 75 9.25 21.70 19.61
C ASP A 75 9.80 20.36 20.14
N TRP A 76 10.80 19.82 19.47
CA TRP A 76 11.43 18.53 19.75
C TRP A 76 11.98 18.38 21.15
N SER A 77 12.28 19.49 21.85
CA SER A 77 12.86 19.47 23.20
C SER A 77 11.98 18.79 24.23
N LYS A 78 10.66 18.66 23.95
CA LYS A 78 9.65 18.07 24.85
C LYS A 78 9.50 16.56 24.74
N TYR A 79 9.96 15.93 23.63
CA TYR A 79 9.75 14.51 23.36
C TYR A 79 10.96 13.62 23.63
N SER A 80 12.15 14.17 23.79
CA SER A 80 13.36 13.42 24.12
C SER A 80 13.35 12.79 25.52
N THR A 81 12.46 13.22 26.39
CA THR A 81 12.34 12.73 27.79
C THR A 81 11.26 11.66 27.99
N MET A 82 10.46 11.33 26.96
CA MET A 82 9.36 10.36 27.11
C MET A 82 9.71 8.91 26.68
N SER A 83 10.95 8.64 26.29
CA SER A 83 11.34 7.32 25.76
C SER A 83 11.66 6.26 26.82
N SER A 84 11.73 6.60 28.10
CA SER A 84 12.08 5.63 29.16
C SER A 84 10.90 4.93 29.82
N ASP A 85 9.71 5.55 29.87
CA ASP A 85 8.57 5.01 30.62
C ASP A 85 7.61 4.12 29.80
N ARG A 86 7.82 3.99 28.47
CA ARG A 86 6.97 3.15 27.62
C ARG A 86 7.53 1.75 27.33
N ARG A 87 8.67 1.39 27.88
CA ARG A 87 9.25 0.05 27.68
C ARG A 87 8.49 -1.05 28.42
N GLU A 88 7.76 -0.72 29.48
CA GLU A 88 7.04 -1.73 30.28
C GLU A 88 5.73 -2.22 29.66
N SER A 89 5.09 -1.47 28.74
CA SER A 89 3.86 -1.93 28.07
C SER A 89 4.09 -2.73 26.79
N ALA A 90 5.32 -2.74 26.25
CA ALA A 90 5.68 -3.50 25.05
C ALA A 90 6.06 -4.96 25.36
N GLU A 91 6.30 -5.32 26.61
CA GLU A 91 6.74 -6.66 26.98
C GLU A 91 5.63 -7.72 26.95
N GLU A 92 4.35 -7.34 26.84
CA GLU A 92 3.22 -8.29 26.77
C GLU A 92 2.91 -8.83 25.36
N HIS A 93 3.60 -8.37 24.32
CA HIS A 93 3.36 -8.79 22.94
C HIS A 93 4.58 -9.43 22.27
N GLN A 94 5.33 -10.23 23.02
CA GLN A 94 6.44 -11.02 22.46
C GLN A 94 5.90 -12.12 21.53
N GLY A 95 5.81 -11.80 20.24
CA GLY A 95 5.58 -12.76 19.17
C GLY A 95 6.87 -13.29 18.57
N LEU A 96 6.75 -14.25 17.67
CA LEU A 96 7.88 -14.91 16.98
C LEU A 96 8.84 -13.93 16.27
N TRP A 97 8.38 -12.72 15.95
CA TRP A 97 9.08 -11.69 15.20
C TRP A 97 9.92 -10.73 16.06
N ASP A 98 9.65 -10.60 17.38
CA ASP A 98 10.44 -9.76 18.30
C ASP A 98 11.90 -10.19 18.37
N LYS A 99 12.17 -11.45 18.05
CA LYS A 99 13.52 -12.01 17.99
C LYS A 99 14.38 -11.43 16.86
N TYR A 100 13.73 -10.88 15.83
CA TYR A 100 14.39 -10.34 14.63
C TYR A 100 14.28 -8.83 14.51
N TYR A 101 13.58 -8.18 15.42
CA TYR A 101 13.29 -6.75 15.40
C TYR A 101 14.03 -6.01 16.50
N GLN A 102 14.96 -5.13 16.11
CA GLN A 102 15.60 -4.19 17.04
C GLN A 102 14.87 -2.84 16.98
N PRO A 103 14.28 -2.33 18.10
CA PRO A 103 13.65 -1.02 18.13
C PRO A 103 14.71 0.07 17.90
N GLY A 104 14.63 0.81 16.82
CA GLY A 104 15.48 1.99 16.58
C GLY A 104 15.91 2.26 15.15
N ASP A 105 15.88 1.28 14.25
CA ASP A 105 16.41 1.42 12.88
C ASP A 105 15.36 1.69 11.79
N TRP A 106 14.21 2.25 12.16
CA TRP A 106 13.14 2.59 11.21
C TRP A 106 13.49 3.83 10.39
N LYS A 107 14.35 3.67 9.41
CA LYS A 107 14.60 4.70 8.41
C LYS A 107 13.80 4.37 7.17
N THR A 108 12.90 5.29 6.81
CA THR A 108 12.16 5.42 5.54
C THR A 108 11.54 4.14 4.96
N ARG A 109 10.32 4.21 4.49
CA ARG A 109 9.47 3.10 4.05
C ARG A 109 9.09 3.30 2.60
N VAL A 110 9.66 2.51 1.73
CA VAL A 110 9.28 2.27 0.35
C VAL A 110 8.93 0.79 0.21
N VAL A 111 8.73 0.27 -0.96
CA VAL A 111 8.51 -1.16 -1.13
C VAL A 111 9.83 -1.91 -1.04
N GLY A 112 9.96 -2.77 -0.02
CA GLY A 112 11.12 -3.62 0.19
C GLY A 112 12.38 -2.86 0.60
N TYR A 113 13.24 -3.52 1.35
CA TYR A 113 14.56 -3.04 1.73
C TYR A 113 15.52 -4.22 1.76
N ASP A 114 16.61 -4.11 1.01
CA ASP A 114 17.68 -5.10 1.01
C ASP A 114 19.04 -4.39 0.82
N VAL A 115 20.06 -4.89 1.48
CA VAL A 115 21.47 -4.43 1.36
C VAL A 115 21.63 -2.89 1.36
N ASN A 116 20.87 -2.17 2.22
CA ASN A 116 20.84 -0.70 2.29
C ASN A 116 20.19 0.02 1.09
N ARG A 117 19.44 -0.68 0.27
CA ARG A 117 18.67 -0.12 -0.84
C ARG A 117 17.18 -0.27 -0.58
N TRP A 118 16.45 0.76 -0.94
CA TRP A 118 15.00 0.78 -1.05
C TRP A 118 14.61 0.77 -2.52
N MET A 119 13.46 0.17 -2.83
CA MET A 119 12.91 0.14 -4.17
C MET A 119 11.71 1.08 -4.25
N ASP A 120 11.72 2.01 -5.19
CA ASP A 120 10.55 2.83 -5.51
C ASP A 120 9.54 2.05 -6.37
N ILE A 121 8.28 2.48 -6.40
CA ILE A 121 7.22 1.78 -7.14
C ILE A 121 7.53 1.63 -8.64
N PRO A 122 8.05 2.64 -9.36
CA PRO A 122 8.46 2.45 -10.75
C PRO A 122 9.57 1.39 -10.93
N GLU A 123 10.51 1.31 -9.98
CA GLU A 123 11.56 0.28 -9.97
C GLU A 123 10.94 -1.11 -9.76
N LEU A 124 9.97 -1.24 -8.84
CA LEU A 124 9.21 -2.47 -8.63
C LEU A 124 8.47 -2.90 -9.90
N ALA A 125 7.80 -1.96 -10.58
CA ALA A 125 7.10 -2.22 -11.83
C ALA A 125 8.04 -2.84 -12.89
N VAL A 126 9.27 -2.33 -13.00
CA VAL A 126 10.30 -2.91 -13.88
C VAL A 126 10.64 -4.33 -13.43
N GLY A 127 10.89 -4.53 -12.13
CA GLY A 127 11.33 -5.82 -11.58
C GLY A 127 10.32 -6.95 -11.80
N ILE A 128 9.03 -6.71 -11.58
CA ILE A 128 7.99 -7.74 -11.66
C ILE A 128 7.46 -7.97 -13.09
N ARG A 129 7.69 -7.03 -14.01
CA ARG A 129 7.15 -7.11 -15.38
C ARG A 129 7.56 -8.39 -16.12
N ALA A 130 8.74 -8.92 -15.84
CA ALA A 130 9.21 -10.16 -16.46
C ALA A 130 8.34 -11.38 -16.11
N LEU A 131 7.73 -11.41 -14.93
CA LEU A 131 6.83 -12.48 -14.51
C LEU A 131 5.48 -12.42 -15.24
N GLN A 132 4.97 -11.22 -15.51
CA GLN A 132 3.61 -10.97 -16.02
C GLN A 132 2.56 -11.67 -15.15
N PRO A 133 2.48 -11.37 -13.86
CA PRO A 133 1.52 -12.04 -12.98
C PRO A 133 0.09 -11.65 -13.31
N ASP A 134 -0.86 -12.57 -13.16
CA ASP A 134 -2.29 -12.31 -13.28
C ASP A 134 -2.77 -11.44 -12.12
N PHE A 135 -2.16 -11.62 -10.95
CA PHE A 135 -2.40 -10.75 -9.80
C PHE A 135 -1.13 -10.52 -8.96
N VAL A 136 -1.12 -9.40 -8.27
CA VAL A 136 -0.16 -9.09 -7.19
C VAL A 136 -0.92 -8.88 -5.90
N LEU A 137 -0.55 -9.60 -4.84
CA LEU A 137 -1.00 -9.38 -3.48
C LEU A 137 0.11 -8.69 -2.70
N PHE A 138 -0.15 -7.48 -2.22
CA PHE A 138 0.74 -6.76 -1.33
C PHE A 138 0.42 -7.06 0.13
N ASP A 139 1.23 -7.88 0.77
CA ASP A 139 1.28 -8.00 2.23
C ASP A 139 2.20 -6.90 2.76
N ALA A 140 1.77 -5.67 2.55
CA ALA A 140 2.53 -4.44 2.79
C ALA A 140 1.58 -3.26 3.03
N CYS A 141 2.00 -2.32 3.89
CA CYS A 141 1.20 -1.17 4.29
C CYS A 141 0.96 -0.19 3.14
N SER A 142 -0.22 0.43 3.10
CA SER A 142 -0.55 1.59 2.25
C SER A 142 -0.37 1.38 0.74
N MET A 143 -0.42 0.13 0.26
CA MET A 143 -0.22 -0.18 -1.16
C MET A 143 -1.49 -0.02 -2.01
N ALA A 144 -2.71 0.05 -1.41
CA ALA A 144 -3.92 0.48 -2.11
C ALA A 144 -3.98 2.01 -2.20
N ASN A 145 -2.91 2.58 -2.74
CA ASN A 145 -2.70 4.00 -2.96
C ASN A 145 -2.71 4.28 -4.46
N ILE A 146 -3.53 5.23 -4.91
CA ILE A 146 -3.78 5.41 -6.35
C ILE A 146 -2.50 5.76 -7.11
N GLU A 147 -1.61 6.55 -6.52
CA GLU A 147 -0.34 6.94 -7.12
C GLU A 147 0.57 5.72 -7.34
N ALA A 148 0.65 4.84 -6.33
CA ALA A 148 1.43 3.62 -6.41
C ALA A 148 0.85 2.63 -7.45
N LEU A 149 -0.48 2.47 -7.45
CA LEU A 149 -1.15 1.60 -8.43
C LEU A 149 -1.03 2.16 -9.84
N TRP A 150 -0.98 3.49 -10.00
CA TRP A 150 -0.79 4.14 -11.29
C TRP A 150 0.54 3.77 -11.95
N ASP A 151 1.61 3.74 -11.18
CA ASP A 151 2.93 3.33 -11.66
C ASP A 151 3.01 1.82 -11.95
N LEU A 152 2.16 0.99 -11.32
CA LEU A 152 2.07 -0.45 -11.54
C LEU A 152 1.17 -0.84 -12.72
N ARG A 153 0.53 0.11 -13.41
CA ARG A 153 -0.32 -0.19 -14.58
C ARG A 153 0.42 -0.99 -15.63
N GLY A 154 -0.26 -1.95 -16.23
CA GLY A 154 0.31 -2.82 -17.26
C GLY A 154 1.34 -3.83 -16.77
N THR A 155 1.53 -4.00 -15.45
CA THR A 155 2.39 -5.04 -14.88
C THR A 155 1.62 -6.28 -14.47
N THR A 156 0.37 -6.10 -14.06
CA THR A 156 -0.55 -7.16 -13.61
C THR A 156 -1.98 -6.75 -13.93
N ARG A 157 -2.89 -7.72 -13.96
CA ARG A 157 -4.32 -7.46 -14.14
C ARG A 157 -4.99 -7.06 -12.82
N TYR A 158 -4.70 -7.77 -11.75
CA TYR A 158 -5.34 -7.53 -10.46
C TYR A 158 -4.31 -7.18 -9.39
N VAL A 159 -4.70 -6.29 -8.49
CA VAL A 159 -3.95 -6.02 -7.26
C VAL A 159 -4.86 -6.22 -6.05
N ILE A 160 -4.34 -6.92 -5.05
CA ILE A 160 -4.91 -6.98 -3.70
C ILE A 160 -3.98 -6.19 -2.79
N ALA A 161 -4.49 -5.15 -2.15
CA ALA A 161 -3.68 -4.27 -1.32
C ALA A 161 -4.52 -3.59 -0.22
N SER A 162 -3.85 -3.06 0.80
CA SER A 162 -4.43 -2.28 1.89
C SER A 162 -4.17 -0.80 1.73
N ALA A 163 -5.19 0.04 1.96
CA ALA A 163 -5.04 1.50 2.02
C ALA A 163 -4.39 1.97 3.34
N ALA A 164 -4.52 1.16 4.40
CA ALA A 164 -3.94 1.40 5.73
C ALA A 164 -2.72 0.51 5.98
N GLU A 165 -2.20 0.57 7.21
CA GLU A 165 -1.16 -0.34 7.66
C GLU A 165 -1.68 -1.78 7.73
N VAL A 166 -0.87 -2.73 7.26
CA VAL A 166 -1.10 -4.16 7.43
C VAL A 166 -0.50 -4.60 8.76
N MET A 167 -1.30 -5.25 9.58
CA MET A 167 -0.83 -5.72 10.89
C MET A 167 0.31 -6.73 10.73
N LEU A 168 1.18 -6.82 11.74
CA LEU A 168 2.37 -7.69 11.72
C LEU A 168 2.08 -9.17 11.40
N ALA A 169 0.88 -9.65 11.73
CA ALA A 169 0.45 -11.00 11.37
C ALA A 169 0.25 -11.20 9.86
N GLY A 170 0.14 -10.11 9.10
CA GLY A 170 -0.01 -10.12 7.65
C GLY A 170 -1.32 -10.74 7.17
N PHE A 171 -1.32 -11.20 5.93
CA PHE A 171 -2.43 -11.96 5.39
C PHE A 171 -2.51 -13.35 6.01
N PRO A 172 -3.72 -13.87 6.27
CA PRO A 172 -3.91 -15.19 6.88
C PRO A 172 -3.66 -16.31 5.86
N TYR A 173 -2.40 -16.55 5.51
CA TYR A 173 -2.02 -17.45 4.41
C TYR A 173 -2.64 -18.84 4.51
N ARG A 174 -2.73 -19.40 5.72
CA ARG A 174 -3.27 -20.75 5.91
C ARG A 174 -4.68 -20.92 5.32
N PRO A 175 -5.66 -20.05 5.60
CA PRO A 175 -6.99 -20.16 4.98
C PRO A 175 -7.08 -19.58 3.57
N ILE A 176 -6.20 -18.64 3.14
CA ILE A 176 -6.32 -18.03 1.82
C ILE A 176 -5.52 -18.75 0.74
N THR A 177 -4.54 -19.60 1.07
CA THR A 177 -3.70 -20.27 0.05
C THR A 177 -4.55 -21.04 -0.96
N ALA A 178 -5.55 -21.79 -0.52
CA ALA A 178 -6.42 -22.52 -1.45
C ALA A 178 -7.24 -21.57 -2.35
N LEU A 179 -7.63 -20.40 -1.84
CA LEU A 179 -8.39 -19.40 -2.59
C LEU A 179 -7.52 -18.74 -3.67
N LEU A 180 -6.25 -18.48 -3.39
CA LEU A 180 -5.31 -17.92 -4.37
C LEU A 180 -5.09 -18.85 -5.59
N PHE A 181 -5.32 -20.16 -5.44
CA PHE A 181 -5.20 -21.14 -6.50
C PHE A 181 -6.55 -21.61 -7.08
N ALA A 182 -7.69 -21.16 -6.52
CA ALA A 182 -9.00 -21.65 -6.92
C ALA A 182 -9.51 -20.99 -8.20
N ASP A 183 -9.58 -19.65 -8.20
CA ASP A 183 -9.99 -18.85 -9.35
C ASP A 183 -9.23 -17.51 -9.35
N TRP A 184 -8.26 -17.41 -10.23
CA TRP A 184 -7.46 -16.18 -10.38
C TRP A 184 -8.23 -15.03 -11.04
N ASN A 185 -9.41 -15.27 -11.62
CA ASN A 185 -10.28 -14.22 -12.16
C ASN A 185 -11.19 -13.59 -11.09
N ASP A 186 -11.40 -14.29 -9.97
CA ASP A 186 -12.18 -13.77 -8.84
C ASP A 186 -11.45 -14.03 -7.53
N LEU A 187 -10.73 -13.02 -7.08
CA LEU A 187 -9.97 -13.02 -5.83
C LEU A 187 -10.74 -12.39 -4.66
N SER A 188 -12.02 -12.06 -4.84
CA SER A 188 -12.86 -11.45 -3.81
C SER A 188 -12.91 -12.29 -2.53
N ALA A 189 -12.95 -13.63 -2.67
CA ALA A 189 -12.94 -14.54 -1.53
C ALA A 189 -11.66 -14.43 -0.68
N VAL A 190 -10.53 -14.05 -1.28
CA VAL A 190 -9.27 -13.79 -0.56
C VAL A 190 -9.43 -12.55 0.33
N CYS A 191 -9.99 -11.48 -0.23
CA CYS A 191 -10.23 -10.22 0.48
C CYS A 191 -11.26 -10.40 1.60
N GLU A 192 -12.37 -11.07 1.33
CA GLU A 192 -13.39 -11.39 2.33
C GLU A 192 -12.80 -12.20 3.49
N LYS A 193 -11.96 -13.20 3.17
CA LYS A 193 -11.31 -14.01 4.19
C LYS A 193 -10.32 -13.23 5.04
N TYR A 194 -9.60 -12.29 4.43
CA TYR A 194 -8.69 -11.40 5.14
C TYR A 194 -9.47 -10.55 6.16
N VAL A 195 -10.48 -9.81 5.73
CA VAL A 195 -11.28 -8.94 6.61
C VAL A 195 -11.99 -9.75 7.69
N SER A 196 -12.63 -10.89 7.34
CA SER A 196 -13.32 -11.72 8.33
C SER A 196 -12.39 -12.29 9.38
N THR A 197 -11.14 -12.58 9.04
CA THR A 197 -10.12 -13.03 10.00
C THR A 197 -9.82 -11.95 11.02
N TYR A 198 -9.61 -10.71 10.57
CA TYR A 198 -9.33 -9.59 11.48
C TYR A 198 -10.55 -9.14 12.28
N LEU A 199 -11.77 -9.20 11.71
CA LEU A 199 -13.00 -8.97 12.47
C LEU A 199 -13.19 -9.97 13.64
N ALA A 200 -12.67 -11.17 13.50
CA ALA A 200 -12.69 -12.19 14.55
C ALA A 200 -11.52 -12.07 15.55
N ASP A 201 -10.49 -11.30 15.23
CA ASP A 201 -9.35 -11.08 16.13
C ASP A 201 -9.74 -10.11 17.24
N ARG A 202 -9.53 -10.52 18.49
CA ARG A 202 -9.87 -9.71 19.66
C ARG A 202 -8.75 -8.78 20.12
N LYS A 203 -7.53 -8.95 19.57
CA LYS A 203 -6.36 -8.18 19.99
C LYS A 203 -6.05 -7.06 19.03
N MET A 204 -6.09 -7.38 17.74
CA MET A 204 -5.72 -6.44 16.66
C MET A 204 -6.75 -6.51 15.52
N PRO A 205 -8.01 -6.08 15.78
CA PRO A 205 -9.10 -6.18 14.80
C PRO A 205 -9.00 -5.07 13.73
N HIS A 206 -7.86 -4.95 13.06
CA HIS A 206 -7.58 -3.83 12.15
C HIS A 206 -7.17 -4.35 10.78
N ALA A 207 -7.96 -4.05 9.76
CA ALA A 207 -7.70 -4.40 8.38
C ALA A 207 -8.42 -3.46 7.42
N THR A 208 -7.78 -3.16 6.31
CA THR A 208 -8.40 -2.66 5.09
C THR A 208 -7.86 -3.47 3.92
N VAL A 209 -8.67 -3.73 2.91
CA VAL A 209 -8.20 -4.36 1.68
C VAL A 209 -9.11 -4.01 0.51
N ALA A 210 -8.51 -3.84 -0.65
CA ALA A 210 -9.21 -3.69 -1.92
C ALA A 210 -8.67 -4.69 -2.94
N LEU A 211 -9.56 -5.19 -3.81
CA LEU A 211 -9.25 -5.91 -5.04
C LEU A 211 -9.49 -4.96 -6.22
N VAL A 212 -8.44 -4.65 -6.95
CA VAL A 212 -8.44 -3.66 -8.01
C VAL A 212 -8.19 -4.30 -9.37
N ASP A 213 -9.04 -4.04 -10.36
CA ASP A 213 -8.77 -4.33 -11.77
C ASP A 213 -7.93 -3.19 -12.35
N MET A 214 -6.66 -3.44 -12.54
CA MET A 214 -5.68 -2.47 -13.02
C MET A 214 -5.97 -1.96 -14.44
N ASN A 215 -6.73 -2.72 -15.22
CA ASN A 215 -7.16 -2.30 -16.57
C ASN A 215 -8.21 -1.19 -16.55
N GLN A 216 -8.82 -0.91 -15.41
CA GLN A 216 -9.84 0.14 -15.26
C GLN A 216 -9.28 1.44 -14.69
N LEU A 217 -8.01 1.47 -14.27
CA LEU A 217 -7.42 2.65 -13.62
C LEU A 217 -7.31 3.87 -14.54
N ASP A 218 -7.12 3.69 -15.84
CA ASP A 218 -7.10 4.81 -16.79
C ASP A 218 -8.43 5.57 -16.73
N GLY A 219 -9.56 4.86 -16.65
CA GLY A 219 -10.88 5.47 -16.48
C GLY A 219 -11.02 6.24 -15.16
N VAL A 220 -10.40 5.75 -14.07
CA VAL A 220 -10.36 6.48 -12.80
C VAL A 220 -9.56 7.77 -12.94
N GLY A 221 -8.39 7.73 -13.58
CA GLY A 221 -7.55 8.91 -13.81
C GLY A 221 -8.26 9.98 -14.66
N GLU A 222 -8.91 9.57 -15.76
CA GLU A 222 -9.72 10.46 -16.60
C GLU A 222 -10.85 11.11 -15.80
N ALA A 223 -11.56 10.33 -14.98
CA ALA A 223 -12.66 10.82 -14.16
C ALA A 223 -12.20 11.77 -13.05
N VAL A 224 -11.07 11.47 -12.38
CA VAL A 224 -10.44 12.37 -11.40
C VAL A 224 -10.05 13.70 -12.08
N SER A 225 -9.37 13.66 -13.22
CA SER A 225 -9.00 14.86 -14.00
C SER A 225 -10.23 15.71 -14.33
N LYS A 226 -11.36 15.06 -14.65
CA LYS A 226 -12.62 15.74 -14.98
C LYS A 226 -13.25 16.41 -13.74
N VAL A 227 -13.27 15.75 -12.60
CA VAL A 227 -13.69 16.33 -11.32
C VAL A 227 -12.85 17.55 -11.00
N LEU A 228 -11.52 17.44 -11.08
CA LEU A 228 -10.60 18.51 -10.76
C LEU A 228 -10.74 19.71 -11.72
N SER A 229 -10.87 19.48 -13.01
CA SER A 229 -11.00 20.54 -14.02
C SER A 229 -12.37 21.25 -13.98
N SER A 230 -13.43 20.57 -13.55
CA SER A 230 -14.76 21.15 -13.36
C SER A 230 -14.91 21.87 -12.03
N SER A 231 -14.04 21.57 -11.07
CA SER A 231 -14.00 22.24 -9.79
C SER A 231 -13.42 23.64 -9.98
N ARG A 232 -14.07 24.69 -9.43
CA ARG A 232 -13.43 26.00 -9.34
C ARG A 232 -12.14 25.81 -8.56
N LYS A 233 -11.07 26.52 -8.98
CA LYS A 233 -9.74 26.50 -8.37
C LYS A 233 -9.78 25.91 -6.97
N VAL A 234 -9.40 24.60 -6.88
CA VAL A 234 -9.43 23.90 -5.61
C VAL A 234 -8.32 24.54 -4.80
N GLU A 235 -8.67 25.46 -3.93
CA GLU A 235 -7.75 25.90 -2.91
C GLU A 235 -7.55 24.71 -1.98
N TRP A 236 -6.59 23.86 -2.31
CA TRP A 236 -6.23 22.68 -1.51
C TRP A 236 -5.96 23.03 -0.04
N GLU A 237 -5.75 24.34 0.25
CA GLU A 237 -5.60 24.89 1.60
C GLU A 237 -6.84 24.71 2.48
N TRP A 238 -8.06 24.78 1.94
CA TRP A 238 -9.26 24.57 2.78
C TRP A 238 -9.58 23.07 2.99
N LEU A 239 -8.99 22.17 2.23
CA LEU A 239 -8.91 20.77 2.60
C LEU A 239 -8.08 20.56 3.88
N ASN A 240 -7.44 21.61 4.41
CA ASN A 240 -6.77 21.60 5.72
C ASN A 240 -7.74 21.46 6.90
N ASP A 241 -9.04 21.59 6.69
CA ASP A 241 -10.06 21.16 7.66
C ASP A 241 -10.22 19.62 7.57
N VAL A 242 -9.08 18.98 7.63
CA VAL A 242 -8.77 17.57 7.37
C VAL A 242 -9.44 16.61 8.32
N ASP A 243 -9.94 17.06 9.45
CA ASP A 243 -10.72 16.25 10.39
C ASP A 243 -12.06 15.76 9.80
N THR A 244 -12.41 16.22 8.59
CA THR A 244 -13.64 15.84 7.91
C THR A 244 -13.46 14.76 6.83
N LEU A 245 -12.23 14.54 6.32
CA LEU A 245 -11.92 13.51 5.34
C LEU A 245 -11.50 12.21 6.03
N GLN A 246 -11.86 11.09 5.43
CA GLN A 246 -11.34 9.81 5.87
C GLN A 246 -9.85 9.71 5.54
N TYR A 247 -9.06 9.23 6.50
CA TYR A 247 -7.62 8.97 6.38
C TYR A 247 -7.30 7.55 6.86
N TYR A 248 -6.11 7.06 6.52
CA TYR A 248 -5.73 5.66 6.74
C TYR A 248 -4.44 5.49 7.57
N GLU A 249 -4.00 6.53 8.27
CA GLU A 249 -2.83 6.49 9.16
C GLU A 249 -2.94 7.51 10.29
N GLY A 250 -2.07 7.42 11.28
CA GLY A 250 -2.11 8.25 12.50
C GLY A 250 -1.07 9.36 12.55
N LEU A 251 -0.59 9.85 11.41
CA LEU A 251 0.32 11.00 11.36
C LEU A 251 -0.39 12.29 11.79
N ALA A 252 0.33 13.22 12.39
CA ALA A 252 -0.24 14.54 12.76
C ALA A 252 -0.67 15.35 11.53
N ASN A 253 -0.04 15.09 10.38
CA ASN A 253 -0.43 15.62 9.09
C ASN A 253 -0.62 14.44 8.14
N HIS A 254 -1.86 14.09 7.88
CA HIS A 254 -2.19 12.90 7.10
C HIS A 254 -1.63 12.93 5.68
N VAL A 255 -1.28 11.76 5.19
CA VAL A 255 -0.68 11.52 3.87
C VAL A 255 -1.58 10.65 2.99
N PHE A 256 -2.34 9.75 3.61
CA PHE A 256 -3.19 8.80 2.90
C PHE A 256 -4.66 9.08 3.20
N TYR A 257 -5.32 9.87 2.34
CA TYR A 257 -6.75 10.15 2.42
C TYR A 257 -7.54 9.18 1.53
N ASP A 258 -8.80 8.94 1.88
CA ASP A 258 -9.69 8.18 1.00
C ASP A 258 -9.96 8.92 -0.31
N LEU A 259 -9.73 8.25 -1.45
CA LEU A 259 -9.87 8.85 -2.78
C LEU A 259 -11.31 9.26 -3.06
N GLY A 260 -12.29 8.39 -2.73
CA GLY A 260 -13.71 8.65 -2.95
C GLY A 260 -14.20 9.83 -2.14
N ASP A 261 -13.84 9.88 -0.85
CA ASP A 261 -14.20 10.97 0.05
C ASP A 261 -13.58 12.31 -0.39
N CYS A 262 -12.32 12.25 -0.88
CA CYS A 262 -11.63 13.41 -1.41
C CYS A 262 -12.33 13.97 -2.64
N MET A 263 -12.67 13.12 -3.63
CA MET A 263 -13.36 13.55 -4.85
C MET A 263 -14.77 14.04 -4.57
N ALA A 264 -15.52 13.40 -3.69
CA ALA A 264 -16.84 13.87 -3.27
C ALA A 264 -16.78 15.25 -2.61
N ARG A 265 -15.68 15.56 -1.92
CA ARG A 265 -15.50 16.85 -1.24
C ARG A 265 -15.16 17.98 -2.19
N VAL A 266 -14.37 17.72 -3.24
CA VAL A 266 -13.92 18.75 -4.19
C VAL A 266 -14.85 18.94 -5.38
N ALA A 267 -15.67 17.95 -5.70
CA ALA A 267 -16.57 18.00 -6.85
C ALA A 267 -17.61 19.13 -6.71
N THR A 268 -17.71 19.97 -7.74
CA THR A 268 -18.76 20.98 -7.89
C THR A 268 -19.74 20.61 -9.00
N ASP A 269 -19.35 19.69 -9.87
CA ASP A 269 -20.17 19.12 -10.94
C ASP A 269 -20.62 17.71 -10.56
N SER A 270 -21.92 17.52 -10.34
CA SER A 270 -22.50 16.24 -9.97
C SER A 270 -22.42 15.18 -11.08
N ILE A 271 -22.30 15.61 -12.35
CA ILE A 271 -22.14 14.67 -13.49
C ILE A 271 -20.72 14.11 -13.46
N ALA A 272 -19.71 14.98 -13.30
CA ALA A 272 -18.32 14.55 -13.17
C ALA A 272 -18.11 13.63 -11.95
N LEU A 273 -18.76 13.93 -10.83
CA LEU A 273 -18.71 13.07 -9.64
C LEU A 273 -19.35 11.70 -9.91
N ALA A 274 -20.51 11.65 -10.53
CA ALA A 274 -21.17 10.39 -10.87
C ALA A 274 -20.38 9.57 -11.91
N GLU A 275 -19.63 10.20 -12.79
CA GLU A 275 -18.69 9.51 -13.70
C GLU A 275 -17.51 8.93 -12.93
N PHE A 276 -16.96 9.67 -11.96
CA PHE A 276 -15.90 9.20 -11.08
C PHE A 276 -16.37 7.99 -10.24
N GLU A 277 -17.53 8.07 -9.61
CA GLU A 277 -18.08 6.95 -8.82
C GLU A 277 -18.22 5.68 -9.67
N ARG A 278 -18.72 5.79 -10.90
CA ARG A 278 -18.81 4.64 -11.84
C ARG A 278 -17.45 4.09 -12.24
N ALA A 279 -16.45 4.96 -12.43
CA ALA A 279 -15.09 4.53 -12.74
C ALA A 279 -14.48 3.78 -11.54
N MET A 280 -14.71 4.26 -10.32
CA MET A 280 -14.30 3.58 -9.09
C MET A 280 -14.99 2.22 -8.94
N ASP A 281 -16.31 2.12 -9.14
CA ASP A 281 -17.06 0.86 -9.10
C ASP A 281 -16.55 -0.17 -10.13
N SER A 282 -16.00 0.32 -11.25
CA SER A 282 -15.40 -0.54 -12.27
C SER A 282 -14.00 -1.02 -11.90
N ALA A 283 -13.22 -0.16 -11.24
CA ALA A 283 -11.83 -0.44 -10.89
C ALA A 283 -11.71 -1.20 -9.56
N VAL A 284 -12.47 -0.84 -8.54
CA VAL A 284 -12.46 -1.48 -7.23
C VAL A 284 -13.53 -2.57 -7.20
N ILE A 285 -13.15 -3.80 -7.58
CA ILE A 285 -14.07 -4.95 -7.69
C ILE A 285 -14.62 -5.35 -6.33
N TRP A 286 -13.81 -5.24 -5.30
CA TRP A 286 -14.16 -5.55 -3.93
C TRP A 286 -13.39 -4.66 -2.98
N GLU A 287 -14.02 -4.18 -1.94
CA GLU A 287 -13.36 -3.50 -0.82
C GLU A 287 -13.98 -3.94 0.51
N GLY A 288 -13.21 -3.85 1.56
CA GLY A 288 -13.70 -4.08 2.90
C GLY A 288 -12.70 -3.70 3.97
N HIS A 289 -13.24 -3.44 5.16
CA HIS A 289 -12.44 -2.98 6.28
C HIS A 289 -13.07 -3.37 7.62
N THR A 290 -12.25 -3.33 8.66
CA THR A 290 -12.72 -3.35 10.05
C THR A 290 -13.19 -1.94 10.47
N PRO A 291 -13.98 -1.79 11.54
CA PRO A 291 -14.47 -0.46 11.98
C PRO A 291 -13.35 0.53 12.33
N THR A 292 -12.18 0.02 12.68
CA THR A 292 -11.01 0.83 13.03
C THR A 292 -9.77 0.32 12.32
N GLY A 293 -8.86 1.23 11.96
CA GLY A 293 -7.48 0.95 11.61
C GLY A 293 -6.55 1.22 12.79
N TYR A 294 -5.33 0.73 12.72
CA TYR A 294 -4.27 1.02 13.67
C TYR A 294 -3.11 1.70 12.96
N SER A 295 -2.44 2.60 13.64
CA SER A 295 -1.25 3.24 13.12
C SER A 295 -0.08 3.10 14.07
N ASP A 296 1.02 2.55 13.55
CA ASP A 296 2.29 2.43 14.24
C ASP A 296 3.02 3.78 14.38
N TYR A 297 2.61 4.79 13.62
CA TYR A 297 3.18 6.14 13.72
C TYR A 297 2.91 6.82 15.05
N ASN A 298 1.72 6.62 15.61
CA ASN A 298 1.30 7.22 16.88
C ASN A 298 0.81 6.18 17.90
N HIS A 299 0.88 4.88 17.56
CA HIS A 299 0.41 3.75 18.37
C HIS A 299 -1.06 3.89 18.81
N LYS A 300 -1.93 4.37 17.90
CA LYS A 300 -3.35 4.56 18.17
C LYS A 300 -4.23 4.01 17.06
N GLU A 301 -5.44 3.69 17.45
CA GLU A 301 -6.53 3.40 16.53
C GLU A 301 -7.08 4.69 15.92
N PHE A 302 -7.57 4.58 14.70
CA PHE A 302 -8.40 5.58 14.05
C PHE A 302 -9.66 4.92 13.49
N THR A 303 -10.77 5.66 13.46
CA THR A 303 -12.05 5.11 12.97
C THR A 303 -12.11 5.19 11.45
N ILE A 304 -12.56 4.11 10.81
CA ILE A 304 -12.87 4.07 9.39
C ILE A 304 -14.39 4.22 9.25
N LYS A 305 -14.83 5.38 8.78
CA LYS A 305 -16.25 5.71 8.60
C LYS A 305 -16.70 5.57 7.16
N ARG A 306 -15.78 5.73 6.24
CA ARG A 306 -15.96 5.67 4.78
C ARG A 306 -14.75 4.99 4.18
N SER A 307 -14.97 4.25 3.11
CA SER A 307 -13.89 3.63 2.35
C SER A 307 -14.31 3.52 0.89
N SER A 308 -13.44 3.95 0.00
CA SER A 308 -13.53 3.69 -1.43
C SER A 308 -12.55 2.61 -1.89
N GLY A 309 -11.81 2.02 -0.94
CA GLY A 309 -10.79 1.02 -1.19
C GLY A 309 -9.43 1.58 -1.58
N LEU A 310 -9.36 2.84 -2.03
CA LEU A 310 -8.12 3.48 -2.46
C LEU A 310 -7.80 4.73 -1.66
N SER A 311 -6.53 4.97 -1.41
CA SER A 311 -6.03 6.22 -0.85
C SER A 311 -5.40 7.12 -1.91
N ILE A 312 -5.31 8.42 -1.59
CA ILE A 312 -4.67 9.47 -2.38
C ILE A 312 -3.89 10.41 -1.47
N TYR A 313 -2.81 11.01 -1.97
CA TYR A 313 -2.14 12.11 -1.30
C TYR A 313 -2.74 13.47 -1.70
N ILE A 314 -2.83 14.37 -0.73
CA ILE A 314 -3.21 15.77 -0.95
C ILE A 314 -1.97 16.62 -0.69
N SER A 315 -1.43 17.19 -1.76
CA SER A 315 -0.25 18.07 -1.70
C SER A 315 -0.57 19.34 -0.90
N ARG A 316 0.40 19.80 -0.10
CA ARG A 316 0.27 20.98 0.75
C ARG A 316 1.52 21.83 0.68
N GLU A 317 1.36 23.15 0.51
CA GLU A 317 2.46 24.10 0.42
C GLU A 317 3.38 24.09 1.67
N LYS A 318 2.81 23.82 2.85
CA LYS A 318 3.60 23.74 4.09
C LYS A 318 4.60 22.57 4.12
N PHE A 319 4.52 21.63 3.17
CA PHE A 319 5.44 20.52 3.01
C PHE A 319 6.10 20.56 1.62
N PRO A 320 6.94 21.57 1.33
CA PRO A 320 7.44 21.80 -0.02
C PRO A 320 8.18 20.60 -0.60
N LYS A 321 8.98 19.90 0.19
CA LYS A 321 9.69 18.70 -0.27
C LYS A 321 8.74 17.58 -0.69
N PHE A 322 7.64 17.36 0.05
CA PHE A 322 6.61 16.40 -0.34
C PHE A 322 5.86 16.87 -1.59
N ALA A 323 5.58 18.16 -1.70
CA ALA A 323 4.90 18.73 -2.85
C ALA A 323 5.77 18.61 -4.12
N GLU A 324 7.08 18.89 -4.02
CA GLU A 324 8.04 18.73 -5.12
C GLU A 324 8.11 17.29 -5.60
N GLU A 325 8.29 16.32 -4.69
CA GLU A 325 8.38 14.90 -5.03
C GLU A 325 7.05 14.35 -5.56
N TYR A 326 5.91 14.82 -5.03
CA TYR A 326 4.59 14.44 -5.53
C TYR A 326 4.35 14.94 -6.95
N ALA A 327 4.78 16.16 -7.26
CA ALA A 327 4.69 16.74 -8.60
C ALA A 327 5.45 15.91 -9.66
N GLU A 328 6.46 15.15 -9.23
CA GLU A 328 7.21 14.26 -10.11
C GLU A 328 6.55 12.88 -10.31
N THR A 329 5.48 12.53 -9.56
CA THR A 329 4.75 11.29 -9.79
C THR A 329 4.05 11.29 -11.15
N GLN A 330 3.96 10.11 -11.78
CA GLN A 330 3.25 10.00 -13.05
C GLN A 330 1.76 10.28 -12.89
N TRP A 331 1.17 9.87 -11.77
CA TRP A 331 -0.21 10.18 -11.42
C TRP A 331 -0.49 11.69 -11.43
N ALA A 332 0.28 12.47 -10.68
CA ALA A 332 0.05 13.92 -10.55
C ALA A 332 0.16 14.63 -11.91
N LYS A 333 1.07 14.19 -12.77
CA LYS A 333 1.26 14.71 -14.13
C LYS A 333 0.07 14.35 -15.05
N ASP A 334 -0.36 13.09 -15.03
CA ASP A 334 -1.38 12.59 -15.96
C ASP A 334 -2.78 13.14 -15.62
N VAL A 335 -3.11 13.29 -14.32
CA VAL A 335 -4.43 13.78 -13.90
C VAL A 335 -4.51 15.30 -13.72
N GLY A 336 -3.39 16.01 -13.85
CA GLY A 336 -3.35 17.47 -13.80
C GLY A 336 -3.51 18.05 -12.38
N ILE A 337 -3.07 17.33 -11.35
CA ILE A 337 -3.06 17.83 -9.96
C ILE A 337 -2.00 18.92 -9.79
N VAL A 338 -0.95 18.91 -10.59
CA VAL A 338 0.10 19.93 -10.60
C VAL A 338 -0.27 20.99 -11.63
N GLU A 339 -0.48 22.23 -11.19
CA GLU A 339 -0.60 23.35 -12.13
C GLU A 339 0.70 23.40 -12.96
N SER A 340 0.56 23.25 -14.27
CA SER A 340 1.63 23.54 -15.22
C SER A 340 1.98 25.03 -15.04
N ASN A 341 3.14 25.33 -14.47
CA ASN A 341 3.68 26.66 -14.42
C ASN A 341 3.93 27.22 -15.81
#